data_1add21764aeef5b9e7435af3586bc579
#
_entry.id   1add21764aeef5b9e7435af3586bc579
#
_cell.length_a   1.000
_cell.length_b   1.000
_cell.length_c   1.000
_cell.angle_alpha   90.00
_cell.angle_beta   90.00
_cell.angle_gamma   90.00
#
_symmetry.space_group_name_H-M   'P 1'
#
loop_
_entity.id
_entity.type
_entity.pdbx_description
1 polymer ?
#
loop_
_entity_poly.entity_id
_entity_poly.type
_entity_poly.pdbx_seq_one_letter_code
_entity_poly.pdbx_strand_id
1 'polypeptide(L)'
;MLASLASAQQVTKTVHKKAVKTDMVTTGTLTIRKPDYVCIATDGDKDLLIMDGTKFTMTMGGKQHVTDSRKNPQFATFHSVLKAVINHQPIPAGEELTTTRSGGLTTITIIPAGKKRQLFTSFVLTVDAKTLAFRTLRMNGRNEDYTEYTFK
;
A
#
# COMPACT_ATOMS: atom_id res chain seq x y z
N MET A 1 3.89 26.42 -13.49
CA MET A 1 3.75 26.06 -12.56
C MET A 1 4.15 24.80 -12.19
N LEU A 2 4.39 24.53 -11.30
CA LEU A 2 5.00 23.37 -10.76
C LEU A 2 4.08 22.48 -9.99
N ALA A 3 2.86 22.83 -9.91
CA ALA A 3 1.92 22.16 -9.03
C ALA A 3 1.63 20.72 -9.39
N SER A 4 1.91 20.34 -10.61
CA SER A 4 1.65 18.98 -11.06
C SER A 4 2.79 18.00 -10.75
N LEU A 5 3.82 18.45 -10.08
CA LEU A 5 4.93 17.56 -9.77
C LEU A 5 4.51 16.46 -8.83
N ALA A 6 5.12 15.31 -8.99
CA ALA A 6 4.89 14.20 -8.11
C ALA A 6 5.38 14.51 -6.71
N SER A 7 4.64 14.10 -5.70
CA SER A 7 5.09 14.15 -4.32
C SER A 7 6.05 13.00 -4.08
N ALA A 8 7.11 13.26 -3.33
CA ALA A 8 8.06 12.22 -2.95
C ALA A 8 8.26 12.24 -1.45
N GLN A 9 8.23 11.07 -0.82
CA GLN A 9 8.47 10.90 0.60
C GLN A 9 9.50 9.81 0.82
N GLN A 10 10.21 9.91 1.94
CA GLN A 10 11.13 8.86 2.36
C GLN A 10 10.33 7.66 2.86
N VAL A 11 10.80 6.47 2.53
CA VAL A 11 10.15 5.23 2.90
C VAL A 11 11.14 4.30 3.59
N THR A 12 10.70 3.67 4.67
CA THR A 12 11.40 2.55 5.29
C THR A 12 10.52 1.32 5.12
N LYS A 13 11.05 0.25 4.54
CA LYS A 13 10.34 -1.00 4.34
C LYS A 13 10.87 -2.04 5.31
N THR A 14 9.98 -2.65 6.07
CA THR A 14 10.30 -3.73 6.98
C THR A 14 9.58 -5.00 6.51
N VAL A 15 10.34 -6.07 6.30
CA VAL A 15 9.77 -7.37 5.98
C VAL A 15 9.99 -8.29 7.17
N HIS A 16 8.87 -8.76 7.73
CA HIS A 16 8.88 -9.68 8.87
C HIS A 16 8.38 -11.04 8.42
N LYS A 17 9.17 -12.09 8.70
CA LYS A 17 8.75 -13.45 8.46
C LYS A 17 8.89 -14.23 9.76
N LYS A 18 7.82 -14.90 10.16
CA LYS A 18 7.80 -15.66 11.41
C LYS A 18 8.94 -16.65 11.51
N ALA A 19 9.32 -17.27 10.39
CA ALA A 19 10.38 -18.26 10.36
C ALA A 19 11.79 -17.66 10.45
N VAL A 20 11.93 -16.34 10.38
CA VAL A 20 13.23 -15.66 10.38
C VAL A 20 13.29 -14.75 11.60
N LYS A 21 14.38 -14.86 12.37
CA LYS A 21 14.51 -14.11 13.62
C LYS A 21 14.72 -12.62 13.43
N THR A 22 15.29 -12.19 12.31
CA THR A 22 15.63 -10.79 12.08
C THR A 22 14.83 -10.24 10.94
N ASP A 23 14.20 -9.08 11.17
CA ASP A 23 13.48 -8.38 10.11
C ASP A 23 14.45 -7.82 9.09
N MET A 24 14.02 -7.79 7.83
CA MET A 24 14.78 -7.15 6.76
C MET A 24 14.27 -5.73 6.61
N VAL A 25 15.17 -4.76 6.71
CA VAL A 25 14.83 -3.34 6.62
C VAL A 25 15.57 -2.72 5.46
N THR A 26 14.84 -2.07 4.56
CA THR A 26 15.41 -1.34 3.43
C THR A 26 14.76 0.04 3.37
N THR A 27 15.36 0.94 2.62
CA THR A 27 14.85 2.30 2.47
C THR A 27 14.64 2.66 1.01
N GLY A 28 13.87 3.70 0.77
CA GLY A 28 13.60 4.15 -0.58
C GLY A 28 12.68 5.36 -0.60
N THR A 29 11.84 5.43 -1.62
CA THR A 29 10.97 6.59 -1.85
C THR A 29 9.56 6.18 -2.24
N LEU A 30 8.61 7.05 -1.90
CA LEU A 30 7.23 6.99 -2.36
C LEU A 30 7.04 8.11 -3.37
N THR A 31 6.51 7.78 -4.53
CA THR A 31 6.16 8.76 -5.56
C THR A 31 4.66 8.63 -5.86
N ILE A 32 3.95 9.74 -5.82
CA ILE A 32 2.53 9.79 -6.12
C ILE A 32 2.28 10.74 -7.28
N ARG A 33 1.52 10.28 -8.26
CA ARG A 33 1.04 11.13 -9.35
C ARG A 33 -0.46 10.95 -9.48
N LYS A 34 -1.18 12.04 -9.42
CA LYS A 34 -2.63 11.97 -9.61
C LYS A 34 -2.95 11.69 -11.07
N PRO A 35 -4.06 11.02 -11.34
CA PRO A 35 -5.09 10.60 -10.38
C PRO A 35 -4.87 9.20 -9.79
N ASP A 36 -4.00 8.37 -10.35
CA ASP A 36 -3.98 6.96 -9.98
C ASP A 36 -2.62 6.28 -10.11
N TYR A 37 -1.55 7.01 -9.80
CA TYR A 37 -0.21 6.42 -9.82
C TYR A 37 0.44 6.52 -8.43
N VAL A 38 0.87 5.38 -7.91
CA VAL A 38 1.61 5.28 -6.65
C VAL A 38 2.78 4.33 -6.88
N CYS A 39 3.98 4.76 -6.56
CA CYS A 39 5.16 3.92 -6.68
C CYS A 39 5.96 3.96 -5.37
N ILE A 40 6.15 2.80 -4.77
CA ILE A 40 7.02 2.63 -3.61
C ILE A 40 8.22 1.82 -4.08
N ALA A 41 9.38 2.47 -4.13
CA ALA A 41 10.63 1.85 -4.57
C ALA A 41 11.59 1.78 -3.39
N THR A 42 12.11 0.60 -3.10
CA THR A 42 13.04 0.37 -2.00
C THR A 42 14.18 -0.52 -2.44
N ASP A 43 15.23 -0.59 -1.62
CA ASP A 43 16.41 -1.42 -1.87
C ASP A 43 17.08 -1.10 -3.21
N GLY A 44 17.30 0.21 -3.47
CA GLY A 44 17.93 0.61 -4.72
C GLY A 44 17.09 0.27 -5.94
N ASP A 45 15.77 0.39 -5.81
CA ASP A 45 14.78 0.08 -6.85
C ASP A 45 14.69 -1.40 -7.21
N LYS A 46 15.24 -2.29 -6.39
CA LYS A 46 15.09 -3.72 -6.59
C LYS A 46 13.73 -4.23 -6.16
N ASP A 47 13.12 -3.56 -5.20
CA ASP A 47 11.79 -3.89 -4.71
C ASP A 47 10.83 -2.77 -5.08
N LEU A 48 9.76 -3.10 -5.76
CA LEU A 48 8.78 -2.14 -6.24
C LEU A 48 7.37 -2.56 -5.88
N LEU A 49 6.57 -1.58 -5.49
CA LEU A 49 5.12 -1.73 -5.39
C LEU A 49 4.54 -0.57 -6.17
N ILE A 50 3.93 -0.85 -7.31
CA ILE A 50 3.43 0.18 -8.21
C ILE A 50 1.96 -0.03 -8.50
N MET A 51 1.16 1.03 -8.28
CA MET A 51 -0.19 1.13 -8.80
C MET A 51 -0.15 2.13 -9.95
N ASP A 52 -0.49 1.68 -11.14
CA ASP A 52 -0.55 2.52 -12.32
C ASP A 52 -1.91 2.29 -12.99
N GLY A 53 -2.84 3.20 -12.75
CA GLY A 53 -4.22 2.97 -13.12
C GLY A 53 -4.76 1.75 -12.37
N THR A 54 -5.27 0.78 -13.12
CA THR A 54 -5.78 -0.47 -12.51
C THR A 54 -4.70 -1.55 -12.39
N LYS A 55 -3.52 -1.29 -12.92
CA LYS A 55 -2.44 -2.28 -12.94
C LYS A 55 -1.60 -2.19 -11.67
N PHE A 56 -1.35 -3.32 -11.05
CA PHE A 56 -0.45 -3.44 -9.92
C PHE A 56 0.76 -4.26 -10.32
N THR A 57 1.94 -3.74 -9.99
CA THR A 57 3.20 -4.43 -10.21
C THR A 57 3.91 -4.54 -8.86
N MET A 58 4.28 -5.76 -8.47
CA MET A 58 5.07 -5.99 -7.28
C MET A 58 6.33 -6.74 -7.67
N THR A 59 7.48 -6.17 -7.33
CA THR A 59 8.76 -6.82 -7.54
C THR A 59 9.39 -7.00 -6.17
N MET A 60 9.59 -8.24 -5.76
CA MET A 60 10.17 -8.58 -4.48
C MET A 60 11.12 -9.77 -4.65
N GLY A 61 12.34 -9.62 -4.14
CA GLY A 61 13.31 -10.69 -4.20
C GLY A 61 13.63 -11.16 -5.62
N GLY A 62 13.62 -10.25 -6.59
CA GLY A 62 13.90 -10.56 -7.98
C GLY A 62 12.72 -11.14 -8.75
N LYS A 63 11.58 -11.35 -8.10
CA LYS A 63 10.38 -11.86 -8.75
C LYS A 63 9.38 -10.74 -8.96
N GLN A 64 8.81 -10.69 -10.17
CA GLN A 64 7.83 -9.68 -10.52
C GLN A 64 6.46 -10.31 -10.69
N HIS A 65 5.46 -9.69 -10.04
CA HIS A 65 4.07 -10.07 -10.18
C HIS A 65 3.30 -8.88 -10.74
N VAL A 66 2.59 -9.09 -11.83
CA VAL A 66 1.76 -8.05 -12.44
C VAL A 66 0.32 -8.53 -12.43
N THR A 67 -0.57 -7.69 -11.95
CA THR A 67 -1.99 -8.02 -11.93
C THR A 67 -2.82 -6.78 -12.21
N ASP A 68 -4.09 -6.99 -12.58
CA ASP A 68 -5.03 -5.92 -12.84
C ASP A 68 -6.11 -5.98 -11.76
N SER A 69 -6.35 -4.86 -11.08
CA SER A 69 -7.33 -4.81 -9.99
C SER A 69 -8.74 -5.18 -10.45
N ARG A 70 -9.05 -4.99 -11.72
CA ARG A 70 -10.35 -5.38 -12.28
C ARG A 70 -10.52 -6.89 -12.34
N LYS A 71 -9.42 -7.64 -12.38
CA LYS A 71 -9.44 -9.09 -12.50
C LYS A 71 -9.05 -9.79 -11.21
N ASN A 72 -8.51 -9.05 -10.24
CA ASN A 72 -8.03 -9.62 -8.99
C ASN A 72 -8.74 -8.93 -7.83
N PRO A 73 -9.77 -9.56 -7.23
CA PRO A 73 -10.57 -8.92 -6.18
C PRO A 73 -9.76 -8.45 -4.98
N GLN A 74 -8.63 -9.09 -4.64
CA GLN A 74 -7.87 -8.66 -3.49
C GLN A 74 -7.27 -7.26 -3.68
N PHE A 75 -7.07 -6.82 -4.93
CA PHE A 75 -6.53 -5.50 -5.22
C PHE A 75 -7.59 -4.49 -5.61
N ALA A 76 -8.82 -4.91 -5.89
CA ALA A 76 -9.87 -4.00 -6.34
C ALA A 76 -10.19 -2.94 -5.27
N THR A 77 -10.41 -3.37 -4.03
CA THR A 77 -10.71 -2.46 -2.94
C THR A 77 -9.49 -1.63 -2.57
N PHE A 78 -8.30 -2.24 -2.58
CA PHE A 78 -7.07 -1.52 -2.31
C PHE A 78 -6.85 -0.41 -3.33
N HIS A 79 -7.09 -0.68 -4.62
CA HIS A 79 -7.00 0.32 -5.68
C HIS A 79 -7.96 1.49 -5.40
N SER A 80 -9.21 1.19 -5.07
CA SER A 80 -10.21 2.21 -4.79
C SER A 80 -9.82 3.10 -3.62
N VAL A 81 -9.27 2.51 -2.56
CA VAL A 81 -8.83 3.25 -1.39
C VAL A 81 -7.65 4.15 -1.71
N LEU A 82 -6.62 3.62 -2.37
CA LEU A 82 -5.45 4.43 -2.73
C LEU A 82 -5.85 5.60 -3.62
N LYS A 83 -6.69 5.35 -4.61
CA LYS A 83 -7.14 6.40 -5.52
C LYS A 83 -7.91 7.49 -4.78
N ALA A 84 -8.79 7.11 -3.86
CA ALA A 84 -9.55 8.08 -3.07
C ALA A 84 -8.60 8.92 -2.19
N VAL A 85 -7.65 8.29 -1.53
CA VAL A 85 -6.73 8.99 -0.63
C VAL A 85 -5.85 9.98 -1.39
N ILE A 86 -5.24 9.57 -2.50
CA ILE A 86 -4.34 10.48 -3.22
C ILE A 86 -5.07 11.61 -3.91
N ASN A 87 -6.36 11.47 -4.20
CA ASN A 87 -7.17 12.52 -4.82
C ASN A 87 -8.01 13.30 -3.81
N HIS A 88 -7.80 13.05 -2.51
CA HIS A 88 -8.55 13.71 -1.44
C HIS A 88 -10.06 13.54 -1.59
N GLN A 89 -10.48 12.34 -2.00
CA GLN A 89 -11.88 11.99 -2.14
C GLN A 89 -12.34 11.17 -0.94
N PRO A 90 -13.66 11.11 -0.69
CA PRO A 90 -14.16 10.28 0.40
C PRO A 90 -13.74 8.83 0.23
N ILE A 91 -13.37 8.21 1.35
CA ILE A 91 -12.94 6.81 1.35
C ILE A 91 -14.18 5.94 1.10
N PRO A 92 -14.11 4.98 0.16
CA PRO A 92 -15.25 4.12 -0.11
C PRO A 92 -15.69 3.35 1.13
N ALA A 93 -16.98 3.03 1.21
CA ALA A 93 -17.51 2.16 2.24
C ALA A 93 -17.75 0.78 1.64
N GLY A 94 -17.65 -0.26 2.44
CA GLY A 94 -17.88 -1.61 1.97
C GLY A 94 -17.63 -2.63 3.07
N GLU A 95 -18.05 -3.87 2.84
CA GLU A 95 -17.88 -4.93 3.82
C GLU A 95 -16.42 -5.26 4.10
N GLU A 96 -15.56 -5.03 3.12
CA GLU A 96 -14.13 -5.31 3.25
C GLU A 96 -13.37 -4.18 3.94
N LEU A 97 -14.03 -3.05 4.22
CA LEU A 97 -13.37 -1.85 4.68
C LEU A 97 -13.78 -1.49 6.10
N THR A 98 -12.79 -1.18 6.92
CA THR A 98 -13.01 -0.58 8.24
C THR A 98 -12.14 0.66 8.33
N THR A 99 -12.75 1.79 8.67
CA THR A 99 -12.03 3.05 8.83
C THR A 99 -12.18 3.52 10.27
N THR A 100 -11.05 3.82 10.91
CA THR A 100 -11.04 4.35 12.29
C THR A 100 -10.18 5.61 12.33
N ARG A 101 -10.50 6.50 13.26
CA ARG A 101 -9.73 7.73 13.49
C ARG A 101 -9.30 7.79 14.93
N SER A 102 -8.04 8.08 15.16
CA SER A 102 -7.50 8.19 16.50
C SER A 102 -6.18 8.96 16.47
N GLY A 103 -6.03 9.92 17.38
CA GLY A 103 -4.77 10.65 17.53
C GLY A 103 -4.28 11.38 16.29
N GLY A 104 -5.20 11.94 15.50
CA GLY A 104 -4.83 12.65 14.28
C GLY A 104 -4.51 11.76 13.10
N LEU A 105 -4.78 10.47 13.22
CA LEU A 105 -4.54 9.51 12.14
C LEU A 105 -5.85 8.84 11.74
N THR A 106 -5.94 8.51 10.46
CA THR A 106 -7.03 7.69 9.93
C THR A 106 -6.43 6.36 9.50
N THR A 107 -6.95 5.28 10.04
CA THR A 107 -6.51 3.92 9.72
C THR A 107 -7.58 3.22 8.90
N ILE A 108 -7.19 2.76 7.72
CA ILE A 108 -8.08 2.08 6.79
C ILE A 108 -7.62 0.63 6.69
N THR A 109 -8.47 -0.29 7.16
CA THR A 109 -8.17 -1.71 7.12
C THR A 109 -8.99 -2.36 6.02
N ILE A 110 -8.31 -3.07 5.12
CA ILE A 110 -8.93 -3.76 4.00
C ILE A 110 -8.70 -5.25 4.19
N ILE A 111 -9.79 -6.00 4.34
CA ILE A 111 -9.74 -7.46 4.43
C ILE A 111 -10.39 -8.00 3.17
N PRO A 112 -9.59 -8.42 2.17
CA PRO A 112 -10.17 -8.87 0.91
C PRO A 112 -11.09 -10.08 1.13
N ALA A 113 -12.29 -9.98 0.57
CA ALA A 113 -13.20 -11.10 0.56
C ALA A 113 -12.82 -12.03 -0.60
N GLY A 114 -13.02 -13.30 -0.42
CA GLY A 114 -12.76 -14.24 -1.49
C GLY A 114 -12.46 -15.61 -0.93
N LYS A 115 -12.83 -16.62 -1.71
CA LYS A 115 -12.65 -18.02 -1.33
C LYS A 115 -11.33 -18.58 -1.80
N LYS A 116 -10.67 -17.91 -2.76
CA LYS A 116 -9.40 -18.37 -3.28
C LYS A 116 -8.26 -17.97 -2.36
N ARG A 117 -7.20 -18.75 -2.40
CA ARG A 117 -5.98 -18.44 -1.65
C ARG A 117 -5.42 -17.11 -2.13
N GLN A 118 -5.25 -16.17 -1.21
CA GLN A 118 -4.77 -14.84 -1.52
C GLN A 118 -3.35 -14.63 -1.04
N LEU A 119 -2.62 -13.77 -1.73
CA LEU A 119 -1.26 -13.42 -1.37
C LEU A 119 -1.23 -12.68 -0.03
N PHE A 120 -2.17 -11.79 0.18
CA PHE A 120 -2.27 -11.02 1.42
C PHE A 120 -3.62 -11.25 2.09
N THR A 121 -3.60 -11.30 3.43
CA THR A 121 -4.82 -11.47 4.22
C THR A 121 -5.45 -10.13 4.56
N SER A 122 -4.67 -9.06 4.61
CA SER A 122 -5.20 -7.72 4.84
C SER A 122 -4.19 -6.66 4.43
N PHE A 123 -4.72 -5.46 4.18
CA PHE A 123 -3.93 -4.26 3.96
C PHE A 123 -4.36 -3.23 4.99
N VAL A 124 -3.40 -2.59 5.65
CA VAL A 124 -3.69 -1.55 6.64
C VAL A 124 -2.95 -0.28 6.22
N LEU A 125 -3.71 0.72 5.78
CA LEU A 125 -3.16 2.01 5.38
C LEU A 125 -3.49 3.03 6.45
N THR A 126 -2.47 3.70 6.98
CA THR A 126 -2.65 4.77 7.95
C THR A 126 -2.20 6.08 7.30
N VAL A 127 -3.06 7.08 7.37
CA VAL A 127 -2.81 8.39 6.78
C VAL A 127 -3.06 9.48 7.79
N ASP A 128 -2.49 10.66 7.55
CA ASP A 128 -2.78 11.84 8.37
C ASP A 128 -4.27 12.21 8.18
N ALA A 129 -4.97 12.46 9.29
CA ALA A 129 -6.41 12.72 9.23
C ALA A 129 -6.76 14.02 8.51
N LYS A 130 -5.85 14.98 8.49
CA LYS A 130 -6.08 16.29 7.85
C LYS A 130 -5.54 16.34 6.43
N THR A 131 -4.29 15.92 6.24
CA THR A 131 -3.61 16.07 4.95
C THR A 131 -3.74 14.85 4.06
N LEU A 132 -4.13 13.71 4.62
CA LEU A 132 -4.18 12.41 3.95
C LEU A 132 -2.81 11.93 3.47
N ALA A 133 -1.73 12.51 3.99
CA ALA A 133 -0.39 12.03 3.70
C ALA A 133 -0.21 10.61 4.26
N PHE A 134 0.42 9.75 3.49
CA PHE A 134 0.67 8.37 3.90
C PHE A 134 1.59 8.34 5.11
N ARG A 135 1.26 7.53 6.10
CA ARG A 135 2.08 7.29 7.28
C ARG A 135 2.61 5.87 7.31
N THR A 136 1.74 4.89 7.17
CA THR A 136 2.15 3.49 7.10
C THR A 136 1.27 2.73 6.13
N LEU A 137 1.84 1.72 5.50
CA LEU A 137 1.09 0.72 4.75
C LEU A 137 1.63 -0.63 5.15
N ARG A 138 0.76 -1.46 5.73
CA ARG A 138 1.12 -2.80 6.15
C ARG A 138 0.34 -3.81 5.34
N MET A 139 1.05 -4.73 4.73
CA MET A 139 0.45 -5.82 3.99
C MET A 139 0.71 -7.11 4.78
N ASN A 140 -0.35 -7.65 5.37
CA ASN A 140 -0.26 -8.87 6.18
C ASN A 140 -0.39 -10.09 5.29
N GLY A 141 0.53 -11.02 5.46
CA GLY A 141 0.49 -12.29 4.78
C GLY A 141 0.00 -13.39 5.72
N ARG A 142 0.25 -14.62 5.34
CA ARG A 142 -0.09 -15.77 6.16
C ARG A 142 0.99 -16.01 7.17
N ASN A 143 0.68 -16.80 8.20
CA ASN A 143 1.65 -17.23 9.22
C ASN A 143 2.29 -16.05 9.94
N GLU A 144 1.56 -14.96 10.11
CA GLU A 144 2.06 -13.76 10.80
C GLU A 144 3.20 -13.04 10.05
N ASP A 145 3.40 -13.34 8.79
CA ASP A 145 4.33 -12.60 7.95
C ASP A 145 3.71 -11.26 7.56
N TYR A 146 4.53 -10.23 7.45
CA TYR A 146 4.04 -8.93 6.97
C TYR A 146 5.14 -8.13 6.29
N THR A 147 4.71 -7.20 5.44
CA THR A 147 5.57 -6.17 4.86
C THR A 147 4.98 -4.84 5.29
N GLU A 148 5.78 -3.99 5.90
CA GLU A 148 5.31 -2.69 6.36
C GLU A 148 6.17 -1.57 5.79
N TYR A 149 5.52 -0.57 5.22
CA TYR A 149 6.17 0.64 4.75
C TYR A 149 5.84 1.77 5.71
N THR A 150 6.86 2.50 6.14
CA THR A 150 6.70 3.70 6.98
C THR A 150 7.16 4.89 6.17
N PHE A 151 6.31 5.91 6.07
CA PHE A 151 6.55 7.09 5.25
C PHE A 151 6.84 8.30 6.13
N LYS A 152 7.81 9.08 5.72
CA LYS A 152 8.18 10.30 6.45
C LYS A 152 8.05 11.55 5.60
#